data_fc0eef215c7b38a6374ae52af55b6205
#
_entry.id   fc0eef215c7b38a6374ae52af55b6205
#
_cell.length_a   1.000
_cell.length_b   1.000
_cell.length_c   1.000
_cell.angle_alpha   90.00
_cell.angle_beta   90.00
_cell.angle_gamma   90.00
#
_symmetry.space_group_name_H-M   'P 1'
#
loop_
_entity.id
_entity.type
_entity.pdbx_description
1 polymer ?
#
loop_
_entity_poly.entity_id
_entity_poly.type
_entity_poly.pdbx_seq_one_letter_code
_entity_poly.pdbx_strand_id
1 'polypeptide(L)'
;MERTLLIKGKVKEAYDLGDRLEFQFTDNISVFDKIIPSIIPFKGETLSREGVYWFDRAKRMGIKTHFLQYLPPASMLCQKVEIIPSSRITPQSRNYLIPLEWICPWYVAGSLFDRVEAGEITAQDLGFPTGHTVRSGEPLPEPFLEVSTKLEKTD
;
A
#
# COMPACT_ATOMS: atom_id res chain seq x y z
N MET A 1 4.79 -23.00 16.82
CA MET A 1 5.75 -21.93 16.57
C MET A 1 5.38 -20.75 17.44
N GLU A 2 6.35 -20.11 18.01
CA GLU A 2 6.14 -18.96 18.89
C GLU A 2 5.76 -17.74 18.01
N ARG A 3 4.67 -17.05 18.38
CA ARG A 3 4.18 -15.87 17.70
C ARG A 3 4.84 -14.63 18.31
N THR A 4 5.75 -14.01 17.59
CA THR A 4 6.53 -12.87 18.09
C THR A 4 6.10 -11.57 17.38
N LEU A 5 5.74 -10.55 18.15
CA LEU A 5 5.42 -9.24 17.60
C LEU A 5 6.67 -8.62 16.95
N LEU A 6 6.60 -8.35 15.64
CA LEU A 6 7.67 -7.76 14.85
C LEU A 6 7.50 -6.25 14.69
N ILE A 7 6.29 -5.83 14.32
CA ILE A 7 5.97 -4.42 14.06
C ILE A 7 4.58 -4.14 14.63
N LYS A 8 4.50 -3.10 15.46
CA LYS A 8 3.24 -2.52 15.88
C LYS A 8 2.98 -1.26 15.09
N GLY A 9 2.17 -1.40 14.03
CA GLY A 9 1.70 -0.27 13.26
C GLY A 9 0.51 0.44 13.95
N LYS A 10 0.02 1.51 13.36
CA LYS A 10 -1.10 2.31 13.92
C LYS A 10 -2.43 1.56 13.87
N VAL A 11 -2.66 0.80 12.81
CA VAL A 11 -3.92 0.10 12.54
C VAL A 11 -3.73 -1.38 12.20
N LYS A 12 -2.50 -1.86 12.17
CA LYS A 12 -2.13 -3.23 11.83
C LYS A 12 -0.87 -3.63 12.59
N GLU A 13 -0.84 -4.85 13.10
CA GLU A 13 0.31 -5.46 13.75
C GLU A 13 0.84 -6.60 12.88
N ALA A 14 2.16 -6.77 12.83
CA ALA A 14 2.81 -7.87 12.13
C ALA A 14 3.52 -8.78 13.13
N TYR A 15 3.24 -10.06 13.04
CA TYR A 15 3.81 -11.10 13.88
C TYR A 15 4.67 -12.05 13.04
N ASP A 16 5.82 -12.38 13.58
CA ASP A 16 6.73 -13.38 13.01
C ASP A 16 6.33 -14.78 13.45
N LEU A 17 6.19 -15.68 12.49
CA LEU A 17 5.92 -17.11 12.69
C LEU A 17 7.05 -17.99 12.12
N GLY A 18 8.25 -17.41 11.89
CA GLY A 18 9.40 -18.08 11.29
C GLY A 18 9.49 -17.83 9.78
N ASP A 19 8.91 -18.69 8.97
CA ASP A 19 8.86 -18.59 7.50
C ASP A 19 7.67 -17.77 6.98
N ARG A 20 6.78 -17.33 7.86
CA ARG A 20 5.53 -16.63 7.56
C ARG A 20 5.36 -15.40 8.45
N LEU A 21 4.49 -14.52 8.01
CA LEU A 21 4.01 -13.38 8.79
C LEU A 21 2.50 -13.49 8.98
N GLU A 22 2.04 -13.18 10.19
CA GLU A 22 0.62 -12.90 10.44
C GLU A 22 0.45 -11.38 10.52
N PHE A 23 -0.43 -10.83 9.70
CA PHE A 23 -0.89 -9.45 9.82
C PHE A 23 -2.23 -9.44 10.53
N GLN A 24 -2.27 -8.86 11.72
CA GLN A 24 -3.50 -8.65 12.48
C GLN A 24 -3.96 -7.22 12.33
N PHE A 25 -5.16 -7.03 11.81
CA PHE A 25 -5.79 -5.73 11.64
C PHE A 25 -6.52 -5.34 12.91
N THR A 26 -6.49 -4.07 13.26
CA THR A 26 -7.14 -3.53 14.47
C THR A 26 -8.25 -2.55 14.10
N ASP A 27 -9.11 -2.31 15.08
CA ASP A 27 -10.19 -1.33 14.95
C ASP A 27 -9.72 0.12 15.18
N ASN A 28 -8.43 0.32 15.43
CA ASN A 28 -7.84 1.64 15.62
C ASN A 28 -8.00 2.52 14.38
N ILE A 29 -8.08 3.83 14.61
CA ILE A 29 -8.12 4.87 13.59
C ILE A 29 -6.86 5.73 13.71
N SER A 30 -6.28 6.09 12.57
CA SER A 30 -5.23 7.11 12.52
C SER A 30 -5.59 8.19 11.51
N VAL A 31 -5.33 9.45 11.88
CA VAL A 31 -5.50 10.62 11.03
C VAL A 31 -4.23 11.47 11.14
N PHE A 32 -3.67 11.88 10.00
CA PHE A 32 -2.37 12.58 9.94
C PHE A 32 -1.31 11.90 10.82
N ASP A 33 -1.23 10.56 10.71
CA ASP A 33 -0.29 9.72 11.46
C ASP A 33 -0.47 9.64 12.99
N LYS A 34 -1.52 10.24 13.54
CA LYS A 34 -1.85 10.15 14.96
C LYS A 34 -2.98 9.15 15.19
N ILE A 35 -2.81 8.27 16.18
CA ILE A 35 -3.88 7.36 16.60
C ILE A 35 -4.93 8.18 17.35
N ILE A 36 -6.18 8.03 16.93
CA ILE A 36 -7.32 8.65 17.59
C ILE A 36 -7.76 7.74 18.75
N PRO A 37 -8.18 8.29 19.91
CA PRO A 37 -8.60 7.48 21.06
C PRO A 37 -9.82 6.60 20.81
N SER A 38 -10.65 6.95 19.81
CA SER A 38 -11.82 6.17 19.43
C SER A 38 -11.45 5.01 18.48
N ILE A 39 -12.28 3.97 18.47
CA ILE A 39 -12.19 2.85 17.52
C ILE A 39 -13.43 2.85 16.62
N ILE A 40 -13.32 2.23 15.46
CA ILE A 40 -14.47 1.85 14.64
C ILE A 40 -14.66 0.34 14.77
N PRO A 41 -15.73 -0.13 15.43
CA PRO A 41 -15.97 -1.56 15.60
C PRO A 41 -15.97 -2.29 14.24
N PHE A 42 -15.34 -3.47 14.19
CA PHE A 42 -15.20 -4.30 12.98
C PHE A 42 -14.37 -3.71 11.84
N LYS A 43 -13.72 -2.57 12.03
CA LYS A 43 -12.84 -2.00 11.00
C LYS A 43 -11.71 -2.96 10.61
N GLY A 44 -11.06 -3.58 11.59
CA GLY A 44 -10.00 -4.56 11.35
C GLY A 44 -10.49 -5.76 10.54
N GLU A 45 -11.66 -6.29 10.88
CA GLU A 45 -12.29 -7.37 10.12
C GLU A 45 -12.61 -6.94 8.69
N THR A 46 -13.20 -5.77 8.51
CA THR A 46 -13.55 -5.24 7.17
C THR A 46 -12.31 -5.08 6.30
N LEU A 47 -11.25 -4.45 6.83
CA LEU A 47 -9.99 -4.25 6.09
C LEU A 47 -9.31 -5.57 5.73
N SER A 48 -9.33 -6.55 6.62
CA SER A 48 -8.75 -7.86 6.32
C SER A 48 -9.53 -8.59 5.23
N ARG A 49 -10.86 -8.56 5.27
CA ARG A 49 -11.72 -9.16 4.23
C ARG A 49 -11.57 -8.47 2.88
N GLU A 50 -11.48 -7.14 2.87
CA GLU A 50 -11.21 -6.38 1.65
C GLU A 50 -9.86 -6.76 1.05
N GLY A 51 -8.81 -6.85 1.87
CA GLY A 51 -7.49 -7.31 1.43
C GLY A 51 -7.55 -8.71 0.81
N VAL A 52 -8.26 -9.67 1.45
CA VAL A 52 -8.45 -11.02 0.91
C VAL A 52 -9.15 -10.98 -0.45
N TYR A 53 -10.20 -10.18 -0.60
CA TYR A 53 -10.92 -10.02 -1.87
C TYR A 53 -9.96 -9.59 -2.99
N TRP A 54 -9.10 -8.61 -2.74
CA TRP A 54 -8.14 -8.13 -3.73
C TRP A 54 -7.03 -9.16 -4.04
N PHE A 55 -6.55 -9.90 -3.05
CA PHE A 55 -5.60 -10.99 -3.27
C PHE A 55 -6.21 -12.13 -4.10
N ASP A 56 -7.47 -12.51 -3.85
CA ASP A 56 -8.17 -13.49 -4.65
C ASP A 56 -8.38 -13.02 -6.09
N ARG A 57 -8.67 -11.73 -6.27
CA ARG A 57 -8.79 -11.12 -7.59
C ARG A 57 -7.45 -11.12 -8.34
N ALA A 58 -6.35 -10.74 -7.68
CA ALA A 58 -5.00 -10.81 -8.23
C ALA A 58 -4.65 -12.25 -8.67
N LYS A 59 -4.97 -13.24 -7.82
CA LYS A 59 -4.76 -14.66 -8.13
C LYS A 59 -5.52 -15.11 -9.39
N ARG A 60 -6.77 -14.68 -9.54
CA ARG A 60 -7.59 -14.98 -10.76
C ARG A 60 -7.00 -14.35 -12.02
N MET A 61 -6.29 -13.23 -11.89
CA MET A 61 -5.57 -12.56 -12.98
C MET A 61 -4.18 -13.17 -13.24
N GLY A 62 -3.78 -14.23 -12.52
CA GLY A 62 -2.46 -14.85 -12.63
C GLY A 62 -1.32 -14.10 -11.95
N ILE A 63 -1.63 -13.07 -11.16
CA ILE A 63 -0.64 -12.28 -10.42
C ILE A 63 -0.27 -13.04 -9.14
N LYS A 64 1.02 -13.34 -8.99
CA LYS A 64 1.54 -13.95 -7.77
C LYS A 64 1.65 -12.91 -6.66
N THR A 65 1.21 -13.28 -5.46
CA THR A 65 1.25 -12.42 -4.27
C THR A 65 1.86 -13.18 -3.10
N HIS A 66 2.19 -12.49 -2.02
CA HIS A 66 2.67 -13.08 -0.77
C HIS A 66 1.53 -13.61 0.13
N PHE A 67 0.28 -13.38 -0.21
CA PHE A 67 -0.88 -13.83 0.56
C PHE A 67 -1.00 -15.36 0.52
N LEU A 68 -1.20 -15.98 1.68
CA LEU A 68 -1.35 -17.43 1.84
C LEU A 68 -2.76 -17.80 2.27
N GLN A 69 -3.26 -17.16 3.33
CA GLN A 69 -4.51 -17.56 3.94
C GLN A 69 -5.16 -16.42 4.73
N TYR A 70 -6.48 -16.37 4.71
CA TYR A 70 -7.27 -15.56 5.65
C TYR A 70 -7.39 -16.27 7.00
N LEU A 71 -7.17 -15.55 8.08
CA LEU A 71 -7.32 -16.01 9.46
C LEU A 71 -8.41 -15.15 10.13
N PRO A 72 -9.66 -15.65 10.17
CA PRO A 72 -10.78 -14.93 10.79
C PRO A 72 -10.50 -14.56 12.26
N PRO A 73 -11.06 -13.44 12.76
CA PRO A 73 -11.90 -12.50 12.03
C PRO A 73 -11.12 -11.39 11.31
N ALA A 74 -9.90 -11.08 11.74
CA ALA A 74 -9.20 -9.85 11.33
C ALA A 74 -7.70 -10.06 11.03
N SER A 75 -7.29 -11.26 10.64
CA SER A 75 -5.87 -11.54 10.33
C SER A 75 -5.69 -12.16 8.95
N MET A 76 -4.47 -12.05 8.45
CA MET A 76 -3.99 -12.71 7.23
C MET A 76 -2.65 -13.38 7.50
N LEU A 77 -2.45 -14.55 6.93
CA LEU A 77 -1.16 -15.22 6.84
C LEU A 77 -0.52 -14.89 5.50
N CYS A 78 0.73 -14.45 5.53
CA CYS A 78 1.50 -14.09 4.35
C CYS A 78 2.87 -14.77 4.38
N GLN A 79 3.44 -14.99 3.21
CA GLN A 79 4.82 -15.42 3.11
C GLN A 79 5.75 -14.31 3.62
N LYS A 80 6.69 -14.68 4.49
CA LYS A 80 7.73 -13.77 4.94
C LYS A 80 8.71 -13.54 3.78
N VAL A 81 9.05 -12.27 3.56
CA VAL A 81 10.03 -11.84 2.57
C VAL A 81 11.15 -11.08 3.28
N GLU A 82 12.32 -11.07 2.69
CA GLU A 82 13.46 -10.33 3.19
C GLU A 82 13.37 -8.85 2.80
N ILE A 83 13.85 -7.97 3.67
CA ILE A 83 14.08 -6.56 3.35
C ILE A 83 15.54 -6.42 2.99
N ILE A 84 15.81 -6.24 1.70
CA ILE A 84 17.16 -6.10 1.15
C ILE A 84 17.34 -4.65 0.72
N PRO A 85 18.45 -3.97 1.08
CA PRO A 85 18.77 -2.64 0.56
C PRO A 85 18.71 -2.61 -0.98
N SER A 86 18.15 -1.57 -1.57
CA SER A 86 17.98 -1.45 -3.03
C SER A 86 19.30 -1.66 -3.80
N SER A 87 20.42 -1.18 -3.23
CA SER A 87 21.76 -1.35 -3.79
C SER A 87 22.26 -2.81 -3.86
N ARG A 88 21.61 -3.74 -3.15
CA ARG A 88 21.94 -5.17 -3.15
C ARG A 88 21.00 -6.02 -3.98
N ILE A 89 19.96 -5.44 -4.55
CA ILE A 89 19.00 -6.16 -5.37
C ILE A 89 19.63 -6.42 -6.75
N THR A 90 19.56 -7.66 -7.17
CA THR A 90 20.06 -8.12 -8.48
C THR A 90 18.97 -8.89 -9.21
N PRO A 91 19.10 -9.16 -10.52
CA PRO A 91 18.17 -10.00 -11.26
C PRO A 91 18.02 -11.43 -10.70
N GLN A 92 18.98 -11.88 -9.91
CA GLN A 92 18.97 -13.20 -9.23
C GLN A 92 18.33 -13.16 -7.85
N SER A 93 18.07 -11.97 -7.28
CA SER A 93 17.42 -11.84 -5.96
C SER A 93 16.05 -12.49 -5.96
N ARG A 94 15.72 -13.19 -4.86
CA ARG A 94 14.47 -13.92 -4.68
C ARG A 94 13.93 -13.66 -3.27
N ASN A 95 12.61 -13.82 -3.11
CA ASN A 95 11.94 -13.78 -1.83
C ASN A 95 12.20 -12.48 -1.03
N TYR A 96 12.18 -11.35 -1.69
CA TYR A 96 12.43 -10.04 -1.06
C TYR A 96 11.26 -9.08 -1.29
N LEU A 97 11.15 -8.07 -0.42
CA LEU A 97 10.25 -6.95 -0.61
C LEU A 97 10.77 -6.07 -1.74
N ILE A 98 9.99 -5.93 -2.80
CA ILE A 98 10.29 -4.97 -3.87
C ILE A 98 10.14 -3.56 -3.27
N PRO A 99 11.22 -2.74 -3.21
CA PRO A 99 11.20 -1.44 -2.53
C PRO A 99 10.56 -0.35 -3.39
N LEU A 100 9.46 -0.66 -4.03
CA LEU A 100 8.70 0.24 -4.88
C LEU A 100 7.25 0.30 -4.43
N GLU A 101 6.66 1.47 -4.57
CA GLU A 101 5.25 1.72 -4.39
C GLU A 101 4.63 2.16 -5.71
N TRP A 102 3.60 1.44 -6.13
CA TRP A 102 2.84 1.72 -7.35
C TRP A 102 1.60 2.51 -6.97
N ILE A 103 1.48 3.71 -7.51
CA ILE A 103 0.41 4.64 -7.23
C ILE A 103 -0.36 4.87 -8.52
N CYS A 104 -1.68 4.71 -8.49
CA CYS A 104 -2.52 4.86 -9.66
C CYS A 104 -3.76 5.70 -9.32
N PRO A 105 -3.62 7.03 -9.23
CA PRO A 105 -4.74 7.92 -9.01
C PRO A 105 -5.69 7.94 -10.22
N TRP A 106 -6.97 8.13 -9.93
CA TRP A 106 -8.05 8.35 -10.90
C TRP A 106 -8.56 9.78 -10.86
N TYR A 107 -8.12 10.53 -9.86
CA TYR A 107 -8.52 11.90 -9.62
C TYR A 107 -7.30 12.75 -9.24
N VAL A 108 -7.33 14.00 -9.64
CA VAL A 108 -6.29 14.96 -9.24
C VAL A 108 -6.54 15.40 -7.80
N ALA A 109 -5.83 14.79 -6.85
CA ALA A 109 -6.02 15.07 -5.42
C ALA A 109 -4.71 14.89 -4.62
N GLY A 110 -4.65 15.50 -3.44
CA GLY A 110 -3.50 15.41 -2.53
C GLY A 110 -2.20 15.82 -3.21
N SER A 111 -1.13 15.08 -2.98
CA SER A 111 0.21 15.38 -3.49
C SER A 111 0.29 15.51 -5.02
N LEU A 112 -0.59 14.85 -5.77
CA LEU A 112 -0.65 15.03 -7.22
C LEU A 112 -1.11 16.43 -7.58
N PHE A 113 -2.14 16.97 -6.88
CA PHE A 113 -2.60 18.33 -7.09
C PHE A 113 -1.56 19.36 -6.65
N ASP A 114 -0.91 19.14 -5.50
CA ASP A 114 0.15 20.02 -5.00
C ASP A 114 1.30 20.18 -6.01
N ARG A 115 1.67 19.07 -6.68
CA ARG A 115 2.71 19.05 -7.73
C ARG A 115 2.28 19.78 -9.02
N VAL A 116 0.99 19.72 -9.35
CA VAL A 116 0.44 20.52 -10.46
C VAL A 116 0.50 22.01 -10.13
N GLU A 117 0.12 22.40 -8.90
CA GLU A 117 0.22 23.80 -8.46
C GLU A 117 1.67 24.30 -8.42
N ALA A 118 2.62 23.43 -8.05
CA ALA A 118 4.04 23.71 -8.06
C ALA A 118 4.64 23.77 -9.48
N GLY A 119 3.89 23.37 -10.51
CA GLY A 119 4.37 23.34 -11.91
C GLY A 119 5.31 22.16 -12.21
N GLU A 120 5.39 21.17 -11.33
CA GLU A 120 6.20 19.95 -11.51
C GLU A 120 5.55 18.97 -12.49
N ILE A 121 4.22 19.00 -12.59
CA ILE A 121 3.41 18.20 -13.50
C ILE A 121 2.48 19.14 -14.27
N THR A 122 2.44 18.97 -15.58
CA THR A 122 1.55 19.76 -16.45
C THR A 122 0.22 19.07 -16.68
N ALA A 123 -0.79 19.81 -17.16
CA ALA A 123 -2.07 19.23 -17.56
C ALA A 123 -1.89 18.16 -18.67
N GLN A 124 -0.95 18.36 -19.58
CA GLN A 124 -0.67 17.42 -20.66
C GLN A 124 -0.05 16.11 -20.15
N ASP A 125 0.80 16.16 -19.11
CA ASP A 125 1.36 14.95 -18.48
C ASP A 125 0.27 14.07 -17.86
N LEU A 126 -0.84 14.68 -17.47
CA LEU A 126 -2.03 14.03 -16.92
C LEU A 126 -3.06 13.61 -17.99
N GLY A 127 -2.75 13.81 -19.27
CA GLY A 127 -3.64 13.45 -20.38
C GLY A 127 -4.71 14.50 -20.71
N PHE A 128 -4.70 15.67 -20.07
CA PHE A 128 -5.63 16.77 -20.40
C PHE A 128 -5.21 17.52 -21.66
N PRO A 129 -6.16 18.18 -22.37
CA PRO A 129 -5.84 19.02 -23.51
C PRO A 129 -4.93 20.21 -23.14
N THR A 130 -4.18 20.71 -24.15
CA THR A 130 -3.38 21.91 -23.99
C THR A 130 -4.23 23.11 -23.55
N GLY A 131 -3.76 23.84 -22.53
CA GLY A 131 -4.46 25.00 -21.97
C GLY A 131 -5.56 24.65 -20.96
N HIS A 132 -5.75 23.38 -20.62
CA HIS A 132 -6.65 22.99 -19.56
C HIS A 132 -6.13 23.46 -18.20
N THR A 133 -7.01 24.03 -17.38
CA THR A 133 -6.71 24.38 -15.98
C THR A 133 -7.18 23.26 -15.08
N VAL A 134 -6.22 22.51 -14.55
CA VAL A 134 -6.48 21.37 -13.67
C VAL A 134 -7.05 21.82 -12.33
N ARG A 135 -8.04 21.10 -11.81
CA ARG A 135 -8.70 21.39 -10.52
C ARG A 135 -8.55 20.24 -9.54
N SER A 136 -8.51 20.57 -8.26
CA SER A 136 -8.54 19.55 -7.21
C SER A 136 -9.84 18.75 -7.25
N GLY A 137 -9.74 17.42 -7.16
CA GLY A 137 -10.87 16.51 -7.22
C GLY A 137 -11.37 16.21 -8.64
N GLU A 138 -10.74 16.75 -9.68
CA GLU A 138 -11.12 16.49 -11.06
C GLU A 138 -10.75 15.05 -11.46
N PRO A 139 -11.63 14.31 -12.17
CA PRO A 139 -11.29 12.99 -12.69
C PRO A 139 -10.23 13.11 -13.79
N LEU A 140 -9.25 12.23 -13.75
CA LEU A 140 -8.24 12.12 -14.81
C LEU A 140 -8.85 11.53 -16.08
N PRO A 141 -8.44 11.97 -17.29
CA PRO A 141 -8.88 11.38 -18.56
C PRO A 141 -8.54 9.89 -18.67
N GLU A 142 -7.42 9.49 -18.07
CA GLU A 142 -6.98 8.10 -17.92
C GLU A 142 -6.23 7.94 -16.58
N PRO A 143 -6.11 6.70 -16.06
CA PRO A 143 -5.37 6.45 -14.82
C PRO A 143 -3.90 6.89 -14.96
N PHE A 144 -3.43 7.71 -14.06
CA PHE A 144 -2.04 8.17 -14.05
C PHE A 144 -1.19 7.21 -13.20
N LEU A 145 -0.25 6.49 -13.82
CA LEU A 145 0.58 5.51 -13.14
C LEU A 145 1.92 6.13 -12.73
N GLU A 146 2.18 6.11 -11.44
CA GLU A 146 3.45 6.53 -10.85
C GLU A 146 4.11 5.38 -10.10
N VAL A 147 5.43 5.46 -10.00
CA VAL A 147 6.23 4.54 -9.18
C VAL A 147 7.14 5.39 -8.30
N SER A 148 7.05 5.18 -6.99
CA SER A 148 7.95 5.81 -6.03
C SER A 148 8.78 4.76 -5.30
N THR A 149 9.91 5.17 -4.72
CA THR A 149 10.71 4.32 -3.84
C THR A 149 9.99 4.14 -2.51
N LYS A 150 10.16 2.94 -1.92
CA LYS A 150 9.65 2.62 -0.60
C LYS A 150 10.83 2.27 0.30
N LEU A 151 10.77 2.68 1.56
CA LEU A 151 11.80 2.47 2.59
C LEU A 151 13.06 3.33 2.42
N GLU A 152 13.18 4.13 1.40
CA GLU A 152 14.23 5.13 1.32
C GLU A 152 13.81 6.38 2.10
N LYS A 153 14.73 6.89 2.90
CA LYS A 153 14.55 8.22 3.47
C LYS A 153 14.93 9.22 2.38
N THR A 154 13.99 10.03 1.96
CA THR A 154 14.32 11.24 1.21
C THR A 154 15.09 12.15 2.16
N ASP A 155 16.35 12.41 1.83
CA ASP A 155 17.11 13.48 2.45
C ASP A 155 16.57 14.84 2.02
#